data_2d563ad408c7f06dba37119888324a75
#
_entry.id   2d563ad408c7f06dba37119888324a75
#
_cell.length_a   1.000
_cell.length_b   1.000
_cell.length_c   1.000
_cell.angle_alpha   90.00
_cell.angle_beta   90.00
_cell.angle_gamma   90.00
#
_symmetry.space_group_name_H-M   'P 1'
#
loop_
_entity.id
_entity.type
_entity.pdbx_description
1 polymer ?
#
loop_
_entity_poly.entity_id
_entity_poly.type
_entity_poly.pdbx_seq_one_letter_code
_entity_poly.pdbx_strand_id
1 'polypeptide(L)'
;VLLHSLLEEKTMIAVLFEAQVTPAQQERYLALAAQLKPLLETIDGFIAIERFQSLSAPGKILSLSWWRDEQAVADWKRNICHQAAQREGRESIFADYQIRVAQVLREYQMQSPRSA
;
A
#
# COMPACT_ATOMS: atom_id res chain seq x y z
N VAL A 1 3.43 12.74 -30.62
CA VAL A 1 4.45 12.95 -29.61
C VAL A 1 3.84 13.24 -28.28
N LEU A 2 3.00 14.26 -28.23
CA LEU A 2 2.33 14.56 -27.00
C LEU A 2 1.47 13.39 -26.53
N LEU A 3 0.83 12.77 -27.48
CA LEU A 3 -0.02 11.63 -27.18
C LEU A 3 0.77 10.49 -26.57
N HIS A 4 1.95 10.29 -27.11
CA HIS A 4 2.82 9.25 -26.61
C HIS A 4 3.23 9.51 -25.16
N SER A 5 3.60 10.76 -24.87
CA SER A 5 3.97 11.12 -23.51
C SER A 5 2.83 10.92 -22.54
N LEU A 6 1.61 11.28 -22.95
CA LEU A 6 0.46 11.13 -22.10
C LEU A 6 0.20 9.66 -21.78
N LEU A 7 0.39 8.80 -22.77
CA LEU A 7 0.19 7.37 -22.53
C LEU A 7 1.19 6.81 -21.55
N GLU A 8 2.42 7.30 -21.61
CA GLU A 8 3.45 6.80 -20.72
C GLU A 8 3.22 7.19 -19.27
N GLU A 9 2.40 8.20 -19.04
CA GLU A 9 2.15 8.65 -17.68
C GLU A 9 1.03 7.91 -16.99
N LYS A 10 0.46 6.92 -17.65
CA LYS A 10 -0.75 6.29 -17.12
C LYS A 10 -0.51 4.91 -16.57
N THR A 11 0.55 4.75 -15.80
CA THR A 11 0.83 3.43 -15.26
C THR A 11 0.79 3.36 -13.74
N MET A 12 0.51 4.49 -13.09
CA MET A 12 0.51 4.49 -11.63
C MET A 12 -0.49 3.50 -11.08
N ILE A 13 -0.04 2.75 -10.08
CA ILE A 13 -0.84 1.69 -9.48
C ILE A 13 -1.06 2.02 -8.02
N ALA A 14 -2.28 1.79 -7.56
CA ALA A 14 -2.64 1.90 -6.15
C ALA A 14 -2.88 0.51 -5.61
N VAL A 15 -2.29 0.20 -4.46
CA VAL A 15 -2.55 -1.06 -3.78
C VAL A 15 -3.31 -0.75 -2.50
N LEU A 16 -4.49 -1.34 -2.37
CA LEU A 16 -5.36 -1.15 -1.23
C LEU A 16 -5.37 -2.42 -0.41
N PHE A 17 -4.70 -2.38 0.71
CA PHE A 17 -4.60 -3.51 1.62
C PHE A 17 -5.51 -3.23 2.81
N GLU A 18 -6.60 -3.97 2.94
CA GLU A 18 -7.53 -3.82 4.05
C GLU A 18 -7.33 -4.96 5.02
N ALA A 19 -7.17 -4.64 6.28
CA ALA A 19 -7.00 -5.66 7.30
C ALA A 19 -7.91 -5.37 8.48
N GLN A 20 -8.44 -6.45 9.05
CA GLN A 20 -9.22 -6.37 10.26
C GLN A 20 -8.36 -6.89 11.39
N VAL A 21 -8.11 -6.07 12.38
CA VAL A 21 -7.27 -6.47 13.52
C VAL A 21 -8.03 -6.25 14.80
N THR A 22 -7.78 -7.12 15.79
CA THR A 22 -8.35 -6.93 17.11
C THR A 22 -7.54 -5.87 17.84
N PRO A 23 -8.11 -5.27 18.90
CA PRO A 23 -7.36 -4.28 19.66
C PRO A 23 -6.05 -4.86 20.20
N ALA A 24 -6.04 -6.13 20.56
CA ALA A 24 -4.84 -6.76 21.10
C ALA A 24 -3.75 -6.87 20.04
N GLN A 25 -4.11 -6.97 18.77
CA GLN A 25 -3.14 -7.16 17.69
C GLN A 25 -2.79 -5.87 16.97
N GLN A 26 -3.51 -4.80 17.27
CA GLN A 26 -3.29 -3.56 16.52
C GLN A 26 -1.89 -3.01 16.73
N GLU A 27 -1.40 -3.05 17.95
CA GLU A 27 -0.07 -2.54 18.25
C GLU A 27 0.99 -3.35 17.52
N ARG A 28 0.82 -4.67 17.49
CA ARG A 28 1.76 -5.53 16.80
C ARG A 28 1.72 -5.31 15.31
N TYR A 29 0.52 -5.08 14.76
CA TYR A 29 0.38 -4.80 13.35
C TYR A 29 1.13 -3.52 12.97
N LEU A 30 0.98 -2.48 13.78
CA LEU A 30 1.64 -1.21 13.49
C LEU A 30 3.14 -1.33 13.62
N ALA A 31 3.61 -2.11 14.59
CA ALA A 31 5.04 -2.34 14.76
C ALA A 31 5.61 -3.07 13.56
N LEU A 32 4.89 -4.08 13.08
CA LEU A 32 5.34 -4.82 11.91
C LEU A 32 5.35 -3.93 10.67
N ALA A 33 4.33 -3.10 10.53
CA ALA A 33 4.28 -2.16 9.42
C ALA A 33 5.46 -1.21 9.44
N ALA A 34 5.85 -0.75 10.62
CA ALA A 34 7.00 0.13 10.74
C ALA A 34 8.29 -0.58 10.35
N GLN A 35 8.40 -1.86 10.63
CA GLN A 35 9.57 -2.64 10.23
C GLN A 35 9.63 -2.84 8.73
N LEU A 36 8.48 -2.92 8.08
CA LEU A 36 8.43 -3.17 6.64
C LEU A 36 8.66 -1.91 5.81
N LYS A 37 8.43 -0.75 6.40
CA LYS A 37 8.52 0.49 5.65
C LYS A 37 9.88 0.71 5.01
N PRO A 38 11.00 0.52 5.71
CA PRO A 38 12.29 0.69 5.06
C PRO A 38 12.50 -0.26 3.88
N LEU A 39 11.93 -1.44 3.96
CA LEU A 39 12.05 -2.40 2.85
C LEU A 39 11.26 -1.94 1.65
N LEU A 40 10.09 -1.37 1.88
CA LEU A 40 9.29 -0.83 0.78
C LEU A 40 10.06 0.26 0.05
N GLU A 41 10.75 1.08 0.80
CA GLU A 41 11.45 2.22 0.22
C GLU A 41 12.63 1.80 -0.64
N THR A 42 13.08 0.55 -0.52
CA THR A 42 14.17 0.06 -1.36
C THR A 42 13.68 -0.49 -2.69
N ILE A 43 12.38 -0.65 -2.86
CA ILE A 43 11.85 -1.23 -4.08
C ILE A 43 11.70 -0.16 -5.13
N ASP A 44 12.35 -0.39 -6.27
CA ASP A 44 12.27 0.55 -7.38
C ASP A 44 10.83 0.67 -7.84
N GLY A 45 10.33 1.90 -7.90
CA GLY A 45 8.96 2.13 -8.31
C GLY A 45 8.00 2.35 -7.16
N PHE A 46 8.45 2.13 -5.92
CA PHE A 46 7.62 2.48 -4.77
C PHE A 46 7.55 4.00 -4.65
N ILE A 47 6.33 4.52 -4.43
CA ILE A 47 6.15 5.96 -4.34
C ILE A 47 5.84 6.39 -2.91
N ALA A 48 4.80 5.84 -2.31
CA ALA A 48 4.39 6.27 -0.98
C ALA A 48 3.42 5.26 -0.38
N ILE A 49 3.27 5.33 0.93
CA ILE A 49 2.30 4.51 1.63
C ILE A 49 1.74 5.31 2.80
N GLU A 50 0.45 5.16 3.02
CA GLU A 50 -0.21 5.81 4.13
C GLU A 50 -1.30 4.90 4.65
N ARG A 51 -1.52 4.92 5.96
CA ARG A 51 -2.52 4.07 6.57
C ARG A 51 -3.67 4.89 7.10
N PHE A 52 -4.86 4.30 6.98
CA PHE A 52 -6.11 4.95 7.36
C PHE A 52 -6.91 4.03 8.24
N GLN A 53 -7.61 4.58 9.18
CA GLN A 53 -8.49 3.81 10.04
C GLN A 53 -9.93 4.09 9.66
N SER A 54 -10.74 3.04 9.55
CA SER A 54 -12.12 3.20 9.19
C SER A 54 -12.88 3.91 10.30
N LEU A 55 -13.73 4.84 9.92
CA LEU A 55 -14.57 5.53 10.89
C LEU A 55 -15.80 4.73 11.27
N SER A 56 -16.19 3.78 10.42
CA SER A 56 -17.41 3.04 10.65
C SER A 56 -17.18 1.60 11.11
N ALA A 57 -15.99 1.05 10.89
CA ALA A 57 -15.70 -0.33 11.24
C ALA A 57 -14.49 -0.36 12.18
N PRO A 58 -14.71 -0.54 13.47
CA PRO A 58 -13.60 -0.57 14.43
C PRO A 58 -12.62 -1.68 14.08
N GLY A 59 -11.34 -1.37 14.17
CA GLY A 59 -10.30 -2.36 13.90
C GLY A 59 -9.98 -2.55 12.45
N LYS A 60 -10.66 -1.85 11.55
CA LYS A 60 -10.39 -1.99 10.12
C LYS A 60 -9.42 -0.90 9.69
N ILE A 61 -8.31 -1.34 9.12
CA ILE A 61 -7.23 -0.45 8.69
C ILE A 61 -6.98 -0.65 7.21
N LEU A 62 -6.81 0.45 6.50
CA LEU A 62 -6.46 0.44 5.09
C LEU A 62 -5.04 0.94 4.93
N SER A 63 -4.18 0.13 4.30
CA SER A 63 -2.88 0.59 3.86
C SER A 63 -2.99 0.90 2.38
N LEU A 64 -2.79 2.15 2.03
CA LEU A 64 -2.88 2.60 0.65
C LEU A 64 -1.48 2.93 0.18
N SER A 65 -1.00 2.21 -0.81
CA SER A 65 0.33 2.44 -1.33
C SER A 65 0.27 2.76 -2.82
N TRP A 66 1.25 3.54 -3.26
CA TRP A 66 1.30 4.04 -4.64
C TRP A 66 2.57 3.55 -5.29
N TRP A 67 2.46 3.09 -6.53
CA TRP A 67 3.56 2.45 -7.24
C TRP A 67 3.63 2.95 -8.66
N ARG A 68 4.83 2.99 -9.20
CA ARG A 68 5.02 3.47 -10.56
C ARG A 68 4.35 2.56 -11.59
N ASP A 69 4.43 1.24 -11.40
CA ASP A 69 3.87 0.29 -12.34
C ASP A 69 3.65 -1.07 -11.67
N GLU A 70 3.10 -1.99 -12.44
CA GLU A 70 2.79 -3.31 -11.91
C GLU A 70 4.03 -4.13 -11.61
N GLN A 71 5.13 -3.87 -12.31
CA GLN A 71 6.35 -4.62 -12.04
C GLN A 71 6.85 -4.35 -10.63
N ALA A 72 6.76 -3.10 -10.20
CA ALA A 72 7.16 -2.74 -8.85
C ALA A 72 6.29 -3.44 -7.80
N VAL A 73 4.99 -3.56 -8.08
CA VAL A 73 4.09 -4.25 -7.17
C VAL A 73 4.46 -5.74 -7.11
N ALA A 74 4.80 -6.32 -8.24
CA ALA A 74 5.18 -7.73 -8.30
C ALA A 74 6.46 -7.97 -7.50
N ASP A 75 7.41 -7.06 -7.59
CA ASP A 75 8.65 -7.17 -6.83
C ASP A 75 8.38 -7.11 -5.34
N TRP A 76 7.52 -6.21 -4.95
CA TRP A 76 7.13 -6.09 -3.54
C TRP A 76 6.45 -7.36 -3.06
N LYS A 77 5.56 -7.90 -3.87
CA LYS A 77 4.83 -9.10 -3.49
C LYS A 77 5.78 -10.27 -3.26
N ARG A 78 6.79 -10.39 -4.09
CA ARG A 78 7.77 -11.45 -3.91
C ARG A 78 8.53 -11.28 -2.61
N ASN A 79 8.90 -10.05 -2.28
CA ASN A 79 9.61 -9.77 -1.04
C ASN A 79 8.77 -10.11 0.18
N ILE A 80 7.50 -9.75 0.14
CA ILE A 80 6.60 -10.03 1.25
C ILE A 80 6.44 -11.53 1.45
N CYS A 81 6.29 -12.27 0.36
CA CYS A 81 6.14 -13.71 0.44
C CYS A 81 7.40 -14.36 0.99
N HIS A 82 8.56 -13.87 0.57
CA HIS A 82 9.81 -14.40 1.06
C HIS A 82 9.96 -14.21 2.57
N GLN A 83 9.62 -13.03 3.04
CA GLN A 83 9.70 -12.75 4.46
C GLN A 83 8.68 -13.53 5.27
N ALA A 84 7.50 -13.73 4.72
CA ALA A 84 6.49 -14.53 5.38
C ALA A 84 6.97 -15.95 5.55
N ALA A 85 7.65 -16.48 4.54
CA ALA A 85 8.19 -17.84 4.60
C ALA A 85 9.25 -17.95 5.69
N GLN A 86 10.05 -16.90 5.86
CA GLN A 86 11.07 -16.91 6.89
C GLN A 86 10.50 -16.86 8.29
N ARG A 87 9.29 -16.40 8.42
CA ARG A 87 8.61 -16.31 9.70
C ARG A 87 7.57 -17.40 9.86
N GLU A 88 7.78 -18.46 9.15
CA GLU A 88 6.87 -19.58 9.20
C GLU A 88 6.63 -20.03 10.63
N GLY A 89 5.41 -20.39 10.94
CA GLY A 89 5.07 -20.88 12.26
C GLY A 89 4.70 -19.81 13.24
N ARG A 90 4.89 -18.56 12.90
CA ARG A 90 4.47 -17.48 13.77
C ARG A 90 2.99 -17.25 13.60
N GLU A 91 2.39 -16.75 14.65
CA GLU A 91 0.97 -16.52 14.58
C GLU A 91 0.63 -15.49 13.53
N SER A 92 -0.52 -15.69 12.93
CA SER A 92 -0.99 -14.81 11.90
C SER A 92 -1.56 -13.55 12.53
N ILE A 93 -1.08 -12.40 12.08
CA ILE A 93 -1.59 -11.13 12.54
C ILE A 93 -2.81 -10.74 11.71
N PHE A 94 -2.85 -11.22 10.48
CA PHE A 94 -3.90 -10.87 9.55
C PHE A 94 -4.85 -12.04 9.39
N ALA A 95 -5.81 -12.15 10.29
CA ALA A 95 -6.83 -13.18 10.14
C ALA A 95 -7.70 -12.90 8.92
N ASP A 96 -8.02 -11.63 8.73
CA ASP A 96 -8.85 -11.20 7.60
C ASP A 96 -8.16 -10.06 6.89
N TYR A 97 -7.83 -10.27 5.63
CA TYR A 97 -7.31 -9.15 4.84
C TYR A 97 -7.75 -9.32 3.40
N GLN A 98 -7.72 -8.22 2.68
CA GLN A 98 -8.07 -8.19 1.28
C GLN A 98 -7.17 -7.20 0.58
N ILE A 99 -6.65 -7.60 -0.58
CA ILE A 99 -5.77 -6.73 -1.35
C ILE A 99 -6.40 -6.46 -2.70
N ARG A 100 -6.47 -5.18 -3.05
CA ARG A 100 -6.90 -4.78 -4.38
C ARG A 100 -5.79 -4.00 -5.03
N VAL A 101 -5.53 -4.33 -6.29
CA VAL A 101 -4.54 -3.63 -7.09
C VAL A 101 -5.31 -2.90 -8.18
N ALA A 102 -5.16 -1.59 -8.22
CA ALA A 102 -5.97 -0.76 -9.10
C ALA A 102 -5.07 0.17 -9.90
N GLN A 103 -5.42 0.36 -11.14
CA GLN A 103 -4.71 1.30 -11.98
C GLN A 103 -5.40 2.65 -11.89
N VAL A 104 -4.61 3.71 -11.69
CA VAL A 104 -5.15 5.05 -11.65
C VAL A 104 -5.43 5.51 -13.06
N LEU A 105 -6.68 5.76 -13.36
CA LEU A 105 -7.06 6.19 -14.69
C LEU A 105 -6.90 7.68 -14.87
N ARG A 106 -7.23 8.45 -13.85
CA ARG A 106 -7.14 9.90 -13.91
C ARG A 106 -6.96 10.43 -12.51
N GLU A 107 -6.35 11.59 -12.42
CA GLU A 107 -6.21 12.30 -11.16
C GLU A 107 -6.68 13.73 -11.34
N TYR A 108 -7.46 14.21 -10.40
CA TYR A 108 -7.88 15.59 -10.38
C TYR A 108 -7.53 16.17 -9.03
N GLN A 109 -7.00 17.36 -9.04
CA GLN A 109 -6.60 18.02 -7.82
C GLN A 109 -7.03 19.48 -7.91
N MET A 110 -7.70 19.94 -6.87
CA MET A 110 -8.06 21.34 -6.79
C MET A 110 -7.17 21.98 -5.75
N GLN A 111 -6.41 22.97 -6.16
CA GLN A 111 -5.55 23.69 -5.26
C GLN A 111 -6.26 24.91 -4.75
N SER A 112 -6.17 25.12 -3.45
CA SER A 112 -6.75 26.29 -2.86
C SER A 112 -6.05 27.52 -3.40
N PRO A 113 -6.80 28.51 -3.85
CA PRO A 113 -6.16 29.72 -4.35
C PRO A 113 -5.57 30.54 -3.23
N ARG A 114 -5.77 30.32 -2.00
CA ARG A 114 -5.36 30.96 -1.00
C ARG A 114 -4.14 30.95 -0.73
N SER A 115 -3.70 31.14 -0.60
CA SER A 115 -2.64 31.17 -0.37
C SER A 115 -2.23 31.78 0.36
N ALA A 116 -2.35 32.08 0.55
CA ALA A 116 -1.83 32.67 1.24
C ALA A 116 -1.76 33.21 1.68
#